data_aabd6439f13d2ebf1c20a60ab06a98d5
#
_entry.id   aabd6439f13d2ebf1c20a60ab06a98d5
#
_cell.length_a   1.000
_cell.length_b   1.000
_cell.length_c   1.000
_cell.angle_alpha   90.00
_cell.angle_beta   90.00
_cell.angle_gamma   90.00
#
_symmetry.space_group_name_H-M   'P 1'
#
loop_
_entity.id
_entity.type
_entity.pdbx_description
1 polymer ?
#
loop_
_entity_poly.entity_id
_entity_poly.type
_entity_poly.pdbx_seq_one_letter_code
_entity_poly.pdbx_strand_id
1 'polypeptide(L)'
;MRPAWIGRHSDVKGSAAVESGIEAIPCDLLERAQVAQLPACPNVLYLAGRKFGSSDSPELTWAMNTVVPANVAERFRASRIVVFSTGNVYALRAPASGGSRETDAPAPVGEYAQSCLGRERVFEYFANHQGVRCLLFRLNYAVDLRYGVLVDIARKVYAGDPVDTTVPAFNVIWQRDANSYALRALDHCASPPCILNITGAETVSVRDAAEFFAARFARPCRFQGTPGPVALLSDASAATALMGPPSVKTPQLMELVAAWVDAGGASLNKPTHFEVADGKF
;
A
#
# COMPACT_ATOMS: atom_id res chain seq x y z
N MET A 1 -17.43 -5.24 20.90
CA MET A 1 -17.12 -6.30 19.90
C MET A 1 -15.60 -6.41 19.83
N ARG A 2 -15.04 -7.62 19.87
CA ARG A 2 -13.58 -7.81 19.74
C ARG A 2 -13.17 -7.63 18.27
N PRO A 3 -11.96 -7.14 17.97
CA PRO A 3 -11.47 -7.12 16.61
C PRO A 3 -11.31 -8.56 16.10
N ALA A 4 -11.66 -8.79 14.85
CA ALA A 4 -11.48 -10.08 14.20
C ALA A 4 -10.63 -9.92 12.94
N TRP A 5 -9.75 -10.87 12.67
CA TRP A 5 -9.03 -10.99 11.42
C TRP A 5 -9.64 -12.10 10.57
N ILE A 6 -9.91 -11.79 9.31
CA ILE A 6 -10.58 -12.71 8.39
C ILE A 6 -9.60 -13.00 7.23
N GLY A 7 -9.34 -14.27 6.97
CA GLY A 7 -8.44 -14.70 5.91
C GLY A 7 -8.51 -16.20 5.67
N ARG A 8 -7.74 -16.71 4.70
CA ARG A 8 -7.68 -18.15 4.43
C ARG A 8 -7.09 -18.89 5.63
N HIS A 9 -7.48 -20.16 5.78
CA HIS A 9 -7.06 -20.99 6.91
C HIS A 9 -5.54 -21.08 7.10
N SER A 10 -4.78 -21.10 5.99
CA SER A 10 -3.31 -21.06 5.98
C SER A 10 -2.75 -19.76 6.55
N ASP A 11 -3.43 -18.65 6.33
CA ASP A 11 -2.98 -17.31 6.72
C ASP A 11 -3.33 -17.00 8.19
N VAL A 12 -4.34 -17.74 8.74
CA VAL A 12 -4.85 -17.57 10.10
C VAL A 12 -4.01 -18.32 11.13
N LYS A 13 -3.53 -19.53 10.80
CA LYS A 13 -2.71 -20.34 11.71
C LYS A 13 -1.34 -19.69 11.95
N GLY A 14 -1.01 -19.43 13.23
CA GLY A 14 0.30 -18.87 13.62
C GLY A 14 0.47 -17.38 13.30
N SER A 15 -0.62 -16.66 13.02
CA SER A 15 -0.54 -15.22 12.81
C SER A 15 -0.33 -14.46 14.12
N ALA A 16 0.42 -13.34 14.06
CA ALA A 16 0.57 -12.42 15.18
C ALA A 16 -0.78 -11.89 15.72
N ALA A 17 -1.84 -11.93 14.92
CA ALA A 17 -3.20 -11.57 15.32
C ALA A 17 -3.72 -12.48 16.43
N VAL A 18 -3.54 -13.80 16.28
CA VAL A 18 -3.96 -14.80 17.30
C VAL A 18 -3.17 -14.62 18.60
N GLU A 19 -1.85 -14.40 18.49
CA GLU A 19 -0.98 -14.12 19.64
C GLU A 19 -1.37 -12.82 20.37
N SER A 20 -1.93 -11.85 19.66
CA SER A 20 -2.42 -10.56 20.20
C SER A 20 -3.85 -10.66 20.75
N GLY A 21 -4.48 -11.84 20.81
CA GLY A 21 -5.84 -12.02 21.28
C GLY A 21 -6.92 -11.50 20.32
N ILE A 22 -6.59 -11.31 19.05
CA ILE A 22 -7.54 -10.98 17.99
C ILE A 22 -8.19 -12.28 17.51
N GLU A 23 -9.52 -12.29 17.42
CA GLU A 23 -10.24 -13.44 16.86
C GLU A 23 -9.88 -13.64 15.39
N ALA A 24 -9.48 -14.85 15.02
CA ALA A 24 -9.12 -15.18 13.65
C ALA A 24 -10.18 -16.09 13.04
N ILE A 25 -10.83 -15.63 11.96
CA ILE A 25 -11.94 -16.34 11.30
C ILE A 25 -11.46 -16.83 9.93
N PRO A 26 -11.28 -18.13 9.72
CA PRO A 26 -10.97 -18.70 8.41
C PRO A 26 -12.14 -18.49 7.44
N CYS A 27 -11.86 -17.88 6.28
CA CYS A 27 -12.87 -17.66 5.25
C CYS A 27 -12.18 -17.55 3.88
N ASP A 28 -12.67 -18.30 2.90
CA ASP A 28 -12.34 -18.01 1.51
C ASP A 28 -13.26 -16.88 1.02
N LEU A 29 -12.66 -15.71 0.75
CA LEU A 29 -13.41 -14.52 0.36
C LEU A 29 -13.96 -14.61 -1.09
N LEU A 30 -13.51 -15.56 -1.90
CA LEU A 30 -14.11 -15.89 -3.19
C LEU A 30 -15.43 -16.67 -3.02
N GLU A 31 -15.56 -17.41 -1.93
CA GLU A 31 -16.75 -18.20 -1.63
C GLU A 31 -17.84 -17.34 -0.98
N ARG A 32 -18.74 -16.79 -1.80
CA ARG A 32 -19.83 -15.88 -1.36
C ARG A 32 -20.63 -16.45 -0.17
N ALA A 33 -20.88 -17.77 -0.16
CA ALA A 33 -21.60 -18.42 0.91
C ALA A 33 -20.84 -18.37 2.26
N GLN A 34 -19.52 -18.49 2.25
CA GLN A 34 -18.69 -18.34 3.46
C GLN A 34 -18.67 -16.87 3.92
N VAL A 35 -18.50 -15.93 2.99
CA VAL A 35 -18.52 -14.50 3.31
C VAL A 35 -19.85 -14.08 3.94
N ALA A 36 -20.97 -14.63 3.47
CA ALA A 36 -22.30 -14.36 4.03
C ALA A 36 -22.45 -14.80 5.51
N GLN A 37 -21.67 -15.78 5.95
CA GLN A 37 -21.67 -16.28 7.34
C GLN A 37 -20.81 -15.45 8.30
N LEU A 38 -19.97 -14.54 7.80
CA LEU A 38 -19.11 -13.71 8.66
C LEU A 38 -19.96 -12.88 9.63
N PRO A 39 -19.49 -12.62 10.84
CA PRO A 39 -20.24 -11.81 11.80
C PRO A 39 -20.40 -10.37 11.29
N ALA A 40 -21.52 -9.74 11.60
CA ALA A 40 -21.71 -8.32 11.33
C ALA A 40 -20.77 -7.49 12.21
N CYS A 41 -20.19 -6.44 11.65
CA CYS A 41 -19.35 -5.50 12.39
C CYS A 41 -19.57 -4.07 11.91
N PRO A 42 -19.44 -3.06 12.78
CA PRO A 42 -19.67 -1.65 12.39
C PRO A 42 -18.56 -1.08 11.54
N ASN A 43 -17.34 -1.61 11.63
CA ASN A 43 -16.14 -1.09 10.97
C ASN A 43 -15.37 -2.21 10.30
N VAL A 44 -14.88 -1.97 9.09
CA VAL A 44 -14.09 -2.92 8.30
C VAL A 44 -12.87 -2.20 7.74
N LEU A 45 -11.70 -2.80 7.93
CA LEU A 45 -10.51 -2.47 7.15
C LEU A 45 -10.35 -3.56 6.09
N TYR A 46 -10.59 -3.22 4.83
CA TYR A 46 -10.49 -4.14 3.71
C TYR A 46 -9.08 -4.08 3.11
N LEU A 47 -8.25 -5.10 3.41
CA LEU A 47 -6.86 -5.19 2.98
C LEU A 47 -6.63 -6.35 1.99
N ALA A 48 -7.67 -7.17 1.73
CA ALA A 48 -7.53 -8.32 0.85
C ALA A 48 -7.25 -7.90 -0.60
N GLY A 49 -6.37 -8.63 -1.25
CA GLY A 49 -6.02 -8.38 -2.65
C GLY A 49 -4.79 -9.19 -3.06
N ARG A 50 -4.51 -9.21 -4.37
CA ARG A 50 -3.36 -9.89 -4.93
C ARG A 50 -2.51 -8.89 -5.71
N LYS A 51 -1.20 -8.83 -5.38
CA LYS A 51 -0.19 -8.04 -6.09
C LYS A 51 0.85 -8.95 -6.74
N PHE A 52 1.53 -9.76 -5.94
CA PHE A 52 2.62 -10.61 -6.41
C PHE A 52 2.10 -11.77 -7.26
N GLY A 53 2.76 -12.05 -8.39
CA GLY A 53 2.33 -13.01 -9.39
C GLY A 53 1.08 -12.58 -10.17
N SER A 54 0.81 -11.27 -10.23
CA SER A 54 -0.35 -10.73 -10.96
C SER A 54 -0.27 -10.96 -12.46
N SER A 55 0.94 -10.97 -13.01
CA SER A 55 1.18 -11.26 -14.43
C SER A 55 1.13 -12.76 -14.75
N ASP A 56 1.40 -13.63 -13.77
CA ASP A 56 1.41 -15.09 -13.96
C ASP A 56 0.00 -15.70 -13.97
N SER A 57 -0.93 -15.08 -13.23
CA SER A 57 -2.33 -15.52 -13.10
C SER A 57 -3.24 -14.30 -13.07
N PRO A 58 -3.45 -13.62 -14.19
CA PRO A 58 -4.25 -12.40 -14.26
C PRO A 58 -5.71 -12.64 -13.87
N GLU A 59 -6.30 -13.77 -14.27
CA GLU A 59 -7.68 -14.14 -13.91
C GLU A 59 -7.89 -14.24 -12.39
N LEU A 60 -6.93 -14.84 -11.66
CA LEU A 60 -6.97 -14.92 -10.21
C LEU A 60 -6.75 -13.53 -9.58
N THR A 61 -5.88 -12.71 -10.17
CA THR A 61 -5.65 -11.34 -9.73
C THR A 61 -6.93 -10.52 -9.83
N TRP A 62 -7.63 -10.62 -10.96
CA TRP A 62 -8.93 -9.97 -11.15
C TRP A 62 -9.99 -10.51 -10.20
N ALA A 63 -10.09 -11.83 -10.03
CA ALA A 63 -11.04 -12.42 -9.09
C ALA A 63 -10.81 -11.90 -7.65
N MET A 64 -9.56 -11.91 -7.17
CA MET A 64 -9.19 -11.41 -5.85
C MET A 64 -9.40 -9.90 -5.68
N ASN A 65 -9.22 -9.13 -6.76
CA ASN A 65 -9.28 -7.68 -6.70
C ASN A 65 -10.64 -7.10 -7.11
N THR A 66 -11.60 -7.92 -7.63
CA THR A 66 -12.94 -7.45 -8.03
C THR A 66 -14.08 -8.30 -7.48
N VAL A 67 -14.03 -9.63 -7.58
CA VAL A 67 -15.10 -10.50 -7.05
C VAL A 67 -15.11 -10.48 -5.53
N VAL A 68 -13.95 -10.62 -4.89
CA VAL A 68 -13.84 -10.51 -3.43
C VAL A 68 -14.36 -9.16 -2.90
N PRO A 69 -13.98 -8.00 -3.46
CA PRO A 69 -14.61 -6.71 -3.15
C PRO A 69 -16.14 -6.71 -3.20
N ALA A 70 -16.73 -7.32 -4.23
CA ALA A 70 -18.18 -7.38 -4.35
C ALA A 70 -18.82 -8.19 -3.20
N ASN A 71 -18.28 -9.37 -2.90
CA ASN A 71 -18.74 -10.22 -1.79
C ASN A 71 -18.67 -9.50 -0.44
N VAL A 72 -17.55 -8.77 -0.21
CA VAL A 72 -17.31 -8.03 1.04
C VAL A 72 -18.23 -6.80 1.12
N ALA A 73 -18.37 -6.02 0.04
CA ALA A 73 -19.23 -4.84 0.02
C ALA A 73 -20.69 -5.23 0.28
N GLU A 74 -21.18 -6.33 -0.30
CA GLU A 74 -22.52 -6.87 -0.07
C GLU A 74 -22.72 -7.29 1.40
N ARG A 75 -21.78 -8.07 1.95
CA ARG A 75 -21.87 -8.57 3.32
C ARG A 75 -21.84 -7.47 4.36
N PHE A 76 -20.96 -6.48 4.16
CA PHE A 76 -20.72 -5.41 5.13
C PHE A 76 -21.37 -4.08 4.75
N ARG A 77 -22.46 -4.09 3.96
CA ARG A 77 -23.13 -2.88 3.46
C ARG A 77 -23.56 -1.88 4.54
N ALA A 78 -23.80 -2.34 5.77
CA ALA A 78 -24.16 -1.48 6.89
C ALA A 78 -22.94 -0.93 7.66
N SER A 79 -21.75 -1.36 7.29
CA SER A 79 -20.49 -0.99 7.96
C SER A 79 -19.87 0.29 7.36
N ARG A 80 -18.93 0.88 8.09
CA ARG A 80 -17.95 1.80 7.54
C ARG A 80 -16.76 0.99 7.04
N ILE A 81 -16.36 1.17 5.79
CA ILE A 81 -15.34 0.35 5.14
C ILE A 81 -14.20 1.22 4.64
N VAL A 82 -12.99 1.06 5.22
CA VAL A 82 -11.77 1.61 4.63
C VAL A 82 -11.21 0.58 3.65
N VAL A 83 -11.18 0.94 2.37
CA VAL A 83 -10.77 0.08 1.27
C VAL A 83 -9.34 0.39 0.89
N PHE A 84 -8.41 -0.51 1.21
CA PHE A 84 -7.03 -0.35 0.77
C PHE A 84 -6.94 -0.51 -0.74
N SER A 85 -6.54 0.57 -1.38
CA SER A 85 -6.18 0.70 -2.78
C SER A 85 -4.70 1.07 -2.91
N THR A 86 -4.27 1.58 -4.04
CA THR A 86 -2.88 1.85 -4.34
C THR A 86 -2.70 3.11 -5.16
N GLY A 87 -1.56 3.79 -5.02
CA GLY A 87 -1.13 4.86 -5.94
C GLY A 87 -0.94 4.39 -7.39
N ASN A 88 -0.75 3.09 -7.62
CA ASN A 88 -0.61 2.53 -8.99
C ASN A 88 -1.86 2.72 -9.86
N VAL A 89 -3.00 3.16 -9.33
CA VAL A 89 -4.17 3.51 -10.14
C VAL A 89 -3.95 4.77 -10.98
N TYR A 90 -2.92 5.57 -10.68
CA TYR A 90 -2.56 6.78 -11.43
C TYR A 90 -1.51 6.51 -12.50
N ALA A 91 -1.41 7.44 -13.45
CA ALA A 91 -0.24 7.55 -14.31
C ALA A 91 1.00 7.94 -13.50
N LEU A 92 2.17 7.50 -13.98
CA LEU A 92 3.45 7.98 -13.46
C LEU A 92 3.60 9.49 -13.68
N ARG A 93 4.29 10.17 -12.77
CA ARG A 93 4.45 11.64 -12.77
C ARG A 93 5.92 12.05 -12.79
N ALA A 94 6.20 13.20 -13.39
CA ALA A 94 7.53 13.81 -13.28
C ALA A 94 7.82 14.13 -11.78
N PRO A 95 9.06 13.93 -11.29
CA PRO A 95 9.42 14.21 -9.90
C PRO A 95 9.07 15.62 -9.41
N ALA A 96 9.16 16.62 -10.29
CA ALA A 96 8.82 18.00 -9.96
C ALA A 96 7.32 18.32 -9.94
N SER A 97 6.44 17.35 -10.25
CA SER A 97 4.98 17.60 -10.35
C SER A 97 4.26 17.67 -9.00
N GLY A 98 4.89 17.24 -7.92
CA GLY A 98 4.25 17.07 -6.61
C GLY A 98 3.39 15.80 -6.46
N GLY A 99 3.30 14.96 -7.52
CA GLY A 99 2.52 13.72 -7.50
C GLY A 99 1.08 13.85 -8.00
N SER A 100 0.39 12.72 -8.10
CA SER A 100 -1.02 12.65 -8.49
C SER A 100 -1.95 13.03 -7.36
N ARG A 101 -3.01 13.76 -7.67
CA ARG A 101 -4.06 14.16 -6.73
C ARG A 101 -5.27 13.24 -6.83
N GLU A 102 -6.13 13.24 -5.82
CA GLU A 102 -7.36 12.45 -5.79
C GLU A 102 -8.33 12.80 -6.93
N THR A 103 -8.25 14.05 -7.42
CA THR A 103 -9.05 14.55 -8.56
C THR A 103 -8.50 14.15 -9.93
N ASP A 104 -7.27 13.64 -9.99
CA ASP A 104 -6.68 13.22 -11.26
C ASP A 104 -7.36 11.94 -11.77
N ALA A 105 -7.58 11.89 -13.09
CA ALA A 105 -8.13 10.70 -13.72
C ALA A 105 -7.18 9.50 -13.55
N PRO A 106 -7.69 8.35 -13.10
CA PRO A 106 -6.90 7.11 -13.06
C PRO A 106 -6.41 6.70 -14.44
N ALA A 107 -5.16 6.22 -14.51
CA ALA A 107 -4.56 5.68 -15.72
C ALA A 107 -3.60 4.51 -15.36
N PRO A 108 -4.15 3.41 -14.82
CA PRO A 108 -3.37 2.28 -14.31
C PRO A 108 -2.64 1.52 -15.43
N VAL A 109 -1.43 1.05 -15.14
CA VAL A 109 -0.61 0.24 -16.04
C VAL A 109 -0.43 -1.16 -15.45
N GLY A 110 -0.69 -2.20 -16.25
CA GLY A 110 -0.56 -3.61 -15.87
C GLY A 110 -1.77 -4.17 -15.10
N GLU A 111 -1.81 -5.49 -14.98
CA GLU A 111 -2.95 -6.23 -14.42
C GLU A 111 -3.25 -5.87 -12.96
N TYR A 112 -2.20 -5.73 -12.16
CA TYR A 112 -2.36 -5.35 -10.76
C TYR A 112 -3.05 -3.98 -10.62
N ALA A 113 -2.53 -2.97 -11.29
CA ALA A 113 -3.03 -1.62 -11.15
C ALA A 113 -4.46 -1.47 -11.69
N GLN A 114 -4.75 -2.10 -12.84
CA GLN A 114 -6.08 -2.12 -13.45
C GLN A 114 -7.10 -2.84 -12.56
N SER A 115 -6.74 -4.00 -12.02
CA SER A 115 -7.62 -4.74 -11.10
C SER A 115 -7.85 -4.00 -9.78
N CYS A 116 -6.87 -3.23 -9.28
CA CYS A 116 -7.05 -2.34 -8.12
C CYS A 116 -8.01 -1.19 -8.44
N LEU A 117 -7.96 -0.61 -9.63
CA LEU A 117 -8.99 0.34 -10.08
C LEU A 117 -10.35 -0.35 -10.17
N GLY A 118 -10.41 -1.59 -10.67
CA GLY A 118 -11.60 -2.43 -10.66
C GLY A 118 -12.19 -2.58 -9.25
N ARG A 119 -11.35 -2.80 -8.24
CA ARG A 119 -11.74 -2.81 -6.82
C ARG A 119 -12.43 -1.52 -6.40
N GLU A 120 -11.83 -0.37 -6.74
CA GLU A 120 -12.43 0.93 -6.44
C GLU A 120 -13.78 1.07 -7.10
N ARG A 121 -13.93 0.71 -8.40
CA ARG A 121 -15.20 0.77 -9.15
C ARG A 121 -16.29 -0.11 -8.53
N VAL A 122 -15.93 -1.27 -8.01
CA VAL A 122 -16.87 -2.13 -7.26
C VAL A 122 -17.40 -1.42 -6.02
N PHE A 123 -16.50 -0.90 -5.15
CA PHE A 123 -16.94 -0.18 -3.95
C PHE A 123 -17.69 1.11 -4.26
N GLU A 124 -17.29 1.86 -5.30
CA GLU A 124 -18.04 3.02 -5.80
C GLU A 124 -19.47 2.65 -6.24
N TYR A 125 -19.64 1.52 -6.95
CA TYR A 125 -20.96 1.04 -7.32
C TYR A 125 -21.84 0.78 -6.09
N PHE A 126 -21.33 0.04 -5.11
CA PHE A 126 -22.06 -0.25 -3.88
C PHE A 126 -22.34 1.02 -3.06
N ALA A 127 -21.39 1.96 -3.02
CA ALA A 127 -21.61 3.24 -2.37
C ALA A 127 -22.72 4.04 -3.05
N ASN A 128 -22.62 4.25 -4.36
CA ASN A 128 -23.52 5.14 -5.09
C ASN A 128 -24.95 4.57 -5.25
N HIS A 129 -25.09 3.23 -5.29
CA HIS A 129 -26.39 2.59 -5.55
C HIS A 129 -27.00 1.89 -4.34
N GLN A 130 -26.19 1.56 -3.31
CA GLN A 130 -26.65 0.81 -2.13
C GLN A 130 -26.33 1.51 -0.81
N GLY A 131 -25.75 2.72 -0.86
CA GLY A 131 -25.47 3.54 0.32
C GLY A 131 -24.33 3.00 1.21
N VAL A 132 -23.46 2.13 0.70
CA VAL A 132 -22.28 1.64 1.44
C VAL A 132 -21.35 2.81 1.72
N ARG A 133 -21.06 3.03 3.00
CA ARG A 133 -20.13 4.10 3.41
C ARG A 133 -18.70 3.58 3.36
N CYS A 134 -17.91 4.08 2.42
CA CYS A 134 -16.51 3.68 2.30
C CYS A 134 -15.56 4.86 2.06
N LEU A 135 -14.27 4.58 2.25
CA LEU A 135 -13.17 5.45 1.91
C LEU A 135 -12.15 4.64 1.10
N LEU A 136 -11.78 5.14 -0.07
CA LEU A 136 -10.75 4.56 -0.93
C LEU A 136 -9.38 5.07 -0.47
N PHE A 137 -8.60 4.18 0.15
CA PHE A 137 -7.32 4.46 0.78
C PHE A 137 -6.20 4.13 -0.19
N ARG A 138 -5.79 5.09 -1.06
CA ARG A 138 -4.77 4.93 -2.10
C ARG A 138 -3.38 5.01 -1.48
N LEU A 139 -2.91 3.88 -0.93
CA LEU A 139 -1.61 3.79 -0.29
C LEU A 139 -0.49 3.77 -1.32
N ASN A 140 0.54 4.60 -1.11
CA ASN A 140 1.77 4.58 -1.88
C ASN A 140 2.96 4.39 -0.94
N TYR A 141 3.74 3.32 -1.15
CA TYR A 141 4.97 2.94 -0.47
C TYR A 141 4.98 3.13 1.07
N ALA A 142 4.23 2.27 1.77
CA ALA A 142 4.41 2.13 3.21
C ALA A 142 5.73 1.40 3.51
N VAL A 143 6.52 1.93 4.45
CA VAL A 143 7.82 1.40 4.86
C VAL A 143 7.75 0.93 6.31
N ASP A 144 8.14 -0.32 6.55
CA ASP A 144 8.50 -0.92 7.84
C ASP A 144 10.02 -1.15 7.84
N LEU A 145 10.67 -1.32 9.00
CA LEU A 145 12.12 -1.58 9.05
C LEU A 145 12.54 -2.89 8.39
N ARG A 146 11.59 -3.81 8.18
CA ARG A 146 11.80 -5.12 7.54
C ARG A 146 11.42 -5.15 6.06
N TYR A 147 10.74 -4.09 5.56
CA TYR A 147 10.18 -4.06 4.21
C TYR A 147 9.97 -2.62 3.72
N GLY A 148 10.18 -2.39 2.44
CA GLY A 148 9.87 -1.12 1.78
C GLY A 148 11.02 -0.61 0.94
N VAL A 149 10.75 0.39 0.07
CA VAL A 149 11.72 0.91 -0.89
C VAL A 149 13.01 1.42 -0.23
N LEU A 150 12.93 2.09 0.91
CA LEU A 150 14.11 2.53 1.66
C LEU A 150 14.94 1.36 2.15
N VAL A 151 14.30 0.26 2.58
CA VAL A 151 14.98 -0.95 3.04
C VAL A 151 15.68 -1.66 1.88
N ASP A 152 15.03 -1.74 0.71
CA ASP A 152 15.63 -2.33 -0.50
C ASP A 152 16.88 -1.55 -0.94
N ILE A 153 16.81 -0.22 -0.99
CA ILE A 153 17.95 0.64 -1.33
C ILE A 153 19.06 0.48 -0.28
N ALA A 154 18.75 0.59 1.00
CA ALA A 154 19.75 0.47 2.09
C ALA A 154 20.46 -0.87 2.05
N ARG A 155 19.76 -1.98 1.84
CA ARG A 155 20.35 -3.31 1.75
C ARG A 155 21.24 -3.49 0.53
N LYS A 156 20.83 -2.98 -0.64
CA LYS A 156 21.70 -2.99 -1.84
C LYS A 156 22.98 -2.23 -1.58
N VAL A 157 22.90 -1.03 -1.02
CA VAL A 157 24.11 -0.26 -0.66
C VAL A 157 24.97 -0.99 0.37
N TYR A 158 24.35 -1.56 1.40
CA TYR A 158 25.07 -2.31 2.46
C TYR A 158 25.78 -3.55 1.90
N ALA A 159 25.17 -4.26 0.95
CA ALA A 159 25.76 -5.41 0.26
C ALA A 159 26.81 -5.02 -0.80
N GLY A 160 26.88 -3.75 -1.21
CA GLY A 160 27.73 -3.28 -2.32
C GLY A 160 27.13 -3.57 -3.70
N ASP A 161 25.84 -3.91 -3.74
CA ASP A 161 25.08 -4.15 -4.98
C ASP A 161 24.71 -2.81 -5.64
N PRO A 162 24.58 -2.77 -6.98
CA PRO A 162 24.16 -1.56 -7.67
C PRO A 162 22.69 -1.24 -7.38
N VAL A 163 22.40 0.05 -7.14
CA VAL A 163 21.05 0.57 -7.01
C VAL A 163 20.54 0.99 -8.39
N ASP A 164 19.38 0.46 -8.77
CA ASP A 164 18.74 0.83 -10.03
C ASP A 164 18.10 2.21 -9.90
N THR A 165 18.43 3.12 -10.81
CA THR A 165 17.94 4.50 -10.86
C THR A 165 16.95 4.75 -11.99
N THR A 166 16.50 3.71 -12.70
CA THR A 166 15.55 3.82 -13.82
C THR A 166 14.26 4.54 -13.39
N VAL A 167 13.74 4.23 -12.22
CA VAL A 167 12.72 5.04 -11.55
C VAL A 167 13.43 6.05 -10.64
N PRO A 168 13.36 7.37 -10.95
CA PRO A 168 14.26 8.35 -10.34
C PRO A 168 13.88 8.76 -8.93
N ALA A 169 12.61 8.60 -8.54
CA ALA A 169 12.10 9.14 -7.28
C ALA A 169 10.92 8.31 -6.74
N PHE A 170 10.61 8.52 -5.48
CA PHE A 170 9.46 7.94 -4.78
C PHE A 170 9.00 8.87 -3.66
N ASN A 171 7.81 8.63 -3.10
CA ASN A 171 7.45 9.13 -1.78
C ASN A 171 6.96 7.99 -0.90
N VAL A 172 7.19 8.10 0.41
CA VAL A 172 6.99 7.02 1.38
C VAL A 172 6.32 7.51 2.66
N ILE A 173 5.60 6.62 3.31
CA ILE A 173 5.07 6.84 4.66
C ILE A 173 5.54 5.72 5.60
N TRP A 174 5.80 6.06 6.86
CA TRP A 174 6.00 5.05 7.90
C TRP A 174 4.76 4.19 8.06
N GLN A 175 4.90 2.86 8.02
CA GLN A 175 3.76 1.95 8.06
C GLN A 175 2.87 2.12 9.29
N ARG A 176 3.45 2.47 10.45
CA ARG A 176 2.69 2.77 11.65
C ARG A 176 1.77 3.98 11.47
N ASP A 177 2.23 5.02 10.77
CA ASP A 177 1.41 6.20 10.46
C ASP A 177 0.30 5.85 9.47
N ALA A 178 0.61 5.05 8.43
CA ALA A 178 -0.41 4.56 7.50
C ALA A 178 -1.49 3.74 8.22
N ASN A 179 -1.10 2.87 9.17
CA ASN A 179 -2.04 2.10 9.99
C ASN A 179 -2.91 3.02 10.88
N SER A 180 -2.30 4.04 11.50
CA SER A 180 -3.04 5.05 12.28
C SER A 180 -4.05 5.80 11.41
N TYR A 181 -3.63 6.20 10.19
CA TYR A 181 -4.52 6.87 9.24
C TYR A 181 -5.67 5.95 8.81
N ALA A 182 -5.41 4.66 8.57
CA ALA A 182 -6.46 3.70 8.19
C ALA A 182 -7.55 3.58 9.29
N LEU A 183 -7.16 3.56 10.55
CA LEU A 183 -8.12 3.52 11.66
C LEU A 183 -8.94 4.82 11.75
N ARG A 184 -8.30 5.96 11.61
CA ARG A 184 -8.96 7.28 11.65
C ARG A 184 -9.81 7.53 10.40
N ALA A 185 -9.44 6.98 9.26
CA ALA A 185 -10.19 7.04 8.02
C ALA A 185 -11.61 6.44 8.12
N LEU A 186 -11.87 5.59 9.12
CA LEU A 186 -13.22 5.08 9.40
C LEU A 186 -14.23 6.20 9.66
N ASP A 187 -13.81 7.31 10.27
CA ASP A 187 -14.69 8.45 10.56
C ASP A 187 -15.02 9.30 9.32
N HIS A 188 -14.31 9.05 8.21
CA HIS A 188 -14.47 9.75 6.94
C HIS A 188 -15.07 8.86 5.84
N CYS A 189 -15.53 7.64 6.20
CA CYS A 189 -16.26 6.79 5.26
C CYS A 189 -17.62 7.42 4.89
N ALA A 190 -17.84 7.62 3.59
CA ALA A 190 -19.01 8.32 3.04
C ALA A 190 -19.62 7.57 1.84
N SER A 191 -20.79 8.01 1.41
CA SER A 191 -21.47 7.62 0.18
C SER A 191 -21.97 8.91 -0.49
N PRO A 192 -21.40 9.30 -1.66
CA PRO A 192 -20.28 8.70 -2.42
C PRO A 192 -18.99 8.55 -1.62
N PRO A 193 -18.06 7.65 -2.04
CA PRO A 193 -16.86 7.37 -1.27
C PRO A 193 -15.90 8.57 -1.21
N CYS A 194 -15.30 8.77 -0.06
CA CYS A 194 -14.13 9.64 0.07
C CYS A 194 -12.91 8.92 -0.55
N ILE A 195 -12.03 9.67 -1.20
CA ILE A 195 -10.76 9.15 -1.75
C ILE A 195 -9.62 9.91 -1.08
N LEU A 196 -8.58 9.21 -0.62
CA LEU A 196 -7.39 9.81 -0.04
C LEU A 196 -6.12 9.12 -0.54
N ASN A 197 -5.16 9.91 -0.97
CA ASN A 197 -3.80 9.49 -1.21
C ASN A 197 -3.03 9.43 0.10
N ILE A 198 -2.39 8.30 0.37
CA ILE A 198 -1.70 8.05 1.63
C ILE A 198 -0.24 7.77 1.35
N THR A 199 0.61 8.75 1.67
CA THR A 199 2.07 8.67 1.58
C THR A 199 2.69 9.82 2.41
N GLY A 200 4.02 9.95 2.43
CA GLY A 200 4.70 11.14 2.96
C GLY A 200 4.69 12.29 1.94
N ALA A 201 4.88 13.49 2.43
CA ALA A 201 4.86 14.71 1.61
C ALA A 201 6.12 14.89 0.75
N GLU A 202 7.25 14.30 1.18
CA GLU A 202 8.54 14.51 0.51
C GLU A 202 8.68 13.59 -0.70
N THR A 203 9.05 14.15 -1.85
CA THR A 203 9.58 13.39 -2.98
C THR A 203 11.08 13.16 -2.77
N VAL A 204 11.47 11.91 -2.71
CA VAL A 204 12.86 11.48 -2.46
C VAL A 204 13.48 10.96 -3.74
N SER A 205 14.66 11.46 -4.10
CA SER A 205 15.46 10.90 -5.19
C SER A 205 16.02 9.53 -4.77
N VAL A 206 15.93 8.53 -5.65
CA VAL A 206 16.56 7.22 -5.43
C VAL A 206 18.06 7.36 -5.25
N ARG A 207 18.70 8.25 -6.02
CA ARG A 207 20.13 8.55 -5.93
C ARG A 207 20.47 9.14 -4.56
N ASP A 208 19.74 10.18 -4.12
CA ASP A 208 20.02 10.86 -2.84
C ASP A 208 19.83 9.92 -1.67
N ALA A 209 18.80 9.06 -1.71
CA ALA A 209 18.59 8.03 -0.69
C ALA A 209 19.75 7.03 -0.65
N ALA A 210 20.23 6.57 -1.80
CA ALA A 210 21.35 5.64 -1.88
C ALA A 210 22.66 6.28 -1.39
N GLU A 211 22.93 7.54 -1.77
CA GLU A 211 24.10 8.31 -1.29
C GLU A 211 24.04 8.56 0.22
N PHE A 212 22.87 8.85 0.77
CA PHE A 212 22.67 8.92 2.22
C PHE A 212 23.05 7.62 2.92
N PHE A 213 22.56 6.46 2.44
CA PHE A 213 22.90 5.17 3.03
C PHE A 213 24.37 4.83 2.84
N ALA A 214 24.97 5.17 1.71
CA ALA A 214 26.39 4.98 1.44
C ALA A 214 27.26 5.74 2.46
N ALA A 215 26.95 6.99 2.71
CA ALA A 215 27.61 7.82 3.70
C ALA A 215 27.42 7.23 5.13
N ARG A 216 26.20 6.77 5.45
CA ARG A 216 25.87 6.25 6.78
C ARG A 216 26.56 4.93 7.08
N PHE A 217 26.77 4.08 6.06
CA PHE A 217 27.47 2.78 6.19
C PHE A 217 28.98 2.89 5.91
N ALA A 218 29.51 4.04 5.56
CA ALA A 218 30.88 4.23 5.08
C ALA A 218 31.24 3.25 3.94
N ARG A 219 30.33 3.09 2.97
CA ARG A 219 30.46 2.17 1.82
C ARG A 219 30.34 2.92 0.51
N PRO A 220 30.99 2.44 -0.57
CA PRO A 220 30.79 3.02 -1.89
C PRO A 220 29.37 2.74 -2.39
N CYS A 221 28.77 3.73 -3.05
CA CYS A 221 27.49 3.57 -3.73
C CYS A 221 27.73 3.30 -5.22
N ARG A 222 27.07 2.29 -5.76
CA ARG A 222 27.07 1.95 -7.18
C ARG A 222 25.68 2.15 -7.75
N PHE A 223 25.62 2.65 -8.97
CA PHE A 223 24.35 2.87 -9.67
C PHE A 223 24.32 2.09 -10.98
N GLN A 224 23.10 1.69 -11.36
CA GLN A 224 22.80 1.15 -12.67
C GLN A 224 21.51 1.78 -13.22
N GLY A 225 21.27 1.59 -14.52
CA GLY A 225 20.14 2.19 -15.23
C GLY A 225 20.32 3.69 -15.49
N THR A 226 19.51 4.20 -16.40
CA THR A 226 19.43 5.64 -16.71
C THR A 226 18.13 6.19 -16.12
N PRO A 227 18.17 7.26 -15.32
CA PRO A 227 16.96 7.82 -14.73
C PRO A 227 15.94 8.21 -15.80
N GLY A 228 14.74 7.65 -15.69
CA GLY A 228 13.60 8.01 -16.52
C GLY A 228 12.97 9.35 -16.09
N PRO A 229 12.03 9.86 -16.90
CA PRO A 229 11.41 11.17 -16.63
C PRO A 229 10.27 11.12 -15.61
N VAL A 230 9.81 9.94 -15.18
CA VAL A 230 8.61 9.77 -14.37
C VAL A 230 8.78 8.74 -13.27
N ALA A 231 7.96 8.85 -12.22
CA ALA A 231 7.93 7.98 -11.07
C ALA A 231 6.50 7.83 -10.53
N LEU A 232 6.27 6.83 -9.68
CA LEU A 232 5.01 6.68 -8.95
C LEU A 232 5.00 7.63 -7.75
N LEU A 233 4.28 8.73 -7.88
CA LEU A 233 4.18 9.78 -6.87
C LEU A 233 2.74 10.17 -6.63
N SER A 234 2.37 10.38 -5.37
CA SER A 234 1.05 10.83 -4.94
C SER A 234 1.16 12.09 -4.08
N ASP A 235 0.27 13.06 -4.30
CA ASP A 235 0.09 14.21 -3.42
C ASP A 235 -0.77 13.79 -2.21
N ALA A 236 -0.20 13.83 -1.01
CA ALA A 236 -0.86 13.47 0.24
C ALA A 236 -1.42 14.68 1.00
N SER A 237 -1.53 15.84 0.36
CA SER A 237 -1.96 17.08 1.03
C SER A 237 -3.36 16.98 1.62
N ALA A 238 -4.30 16.31 0.94
CA ALA A 238 -5.66 16.10 1.44
C ALA A 238 -5.68 15.23 2.70
N ALA A 239 -4.93 14.13 2.73
CA ALA A 239 -4.80 13.28 3.91
C ALA A 239 -4.12 14.03 5.07
N THR A 240 -3.09 14.82 4.78
CA THR A 240 -2.38 15.65 5.78
C THR A 240 -3.30 16.72 6.36
N ALA A 241 -4.11 17.38 5.54
CA ALA A 241 -5.08 18.38 6.00
C ALA A 241 -6.15 17.76 6.91
N LEU A 242 -6.58 16.53 6.62
CA LEU A 242 -7.64 15.85 7.35
C LEU A 242 -7.15 15.17 8.64
N MET A 243 -5.95 14.58 8.60
CA MET A 243 -5.42 13.71 9.65
C MET A 243 -4.13 14.25 10.31
N GLY A 244 -3.65 15.41 9.90
CA GLY A 244 -2.34 15.92 10.31
C GLY A 244 -1.18 15.23 9.58
N PRO A 245 0.06 15.75 9.73
CA PRO A 245 1.23 15.16 9.09
C PRO A 245 1.60 13.80 9.70
N PRO A 246 2.31 12.92 8.95
CA PRO A 246 2.91 11.72 9.51
C PRO A 246 3.82 12.04 10.70
N SER A 247 3.83 11.16 11.70
CA SER A 247 4.62 11.36 12.93
C SER A 247 6.13 11.19 12.68
N VAL A 248 6.50 10.41 11.66
CA VAL A 248 7.89 10.17 11.27
C VAL A 248 8.12 10.76 9.89
N LYS A 249 9.01 11.75 9.80
CA LYS A 249 9.42 12.36 8.52
C LYS A 249 10.42 11.46 7.79
N THR A 250 10.48 11.60 6.47
CA THR A 250 11.34 10.75 5.62
C THR A 250 12.82 10.73 6.03
N PRO A 251 13.48 11.85 6.37
CA PRO A 251 14.88 11.81 6.84
C PRO A 251 15.05 10.99 8.13
N GLN A 252 14.11 11.10 9.07
CA GLN A 252 14.13 10.31 10.30
C GLN A 252 13.90 8.82 9.99
N LEU A 253 13.01 8.49 9.06
CA LEU A 253 12.77 7.13 8.63
C LEU A 253 14.00 6.51 7.97
N MET A 254 14.74 7.28 7.18
CA MET A 254 16.01 6.85 6.58
C MET A 254 17.06 6.53 7.66
N GLU A 255 17.17 7.33 8.72
CA GLU A 255 18.07 7.03 9.86
C GLU A 255 17.65 5.74 10.57
N LEU A 256 16.36 5.52 10.81
CA LEU A 256 15.85 4.29 11.43
C LEU A 256 16.17 3.06 10.58
N VAL A 257 15.98 3.14 9.27
CA VAL A 257 16.29 2.06 8.33
C VAL A 257 17.79 1.81 8.29
N ALA A 258 18.63 2.85 8.27
CA ALA A 258 20.07 2.70 8.29
C ALA A 258 20.53 1.96 9.56
N ALA A 259 20.08 2.40 10.73
CA ALA A 259 20.42 1.76 12.00
C ALA A 259 19.95 0.29 12.04
N TRP A 260 18.77 -0.01 11.51
CA TRP A 260 18.24 -1.38 11.45
C TRP A 260 19.08 -2.29 10.55
N VAL A 261 19.45 -1.82 9.36
CA VAL A 261 20.27 -2.60 8.40
C VAL A 261 21.67 -2.81 8.93
N ASP A 262 22.30 -1.78 9.51
CA ASP A 262 23.65 -1.86 10.08
C ASP A 262 23.71 -2.84 11.26
N ALA A 263 22.66 -2.89 12.07
CA ALA A 263 22.52 -3.86 13.17
C ALA A 263 22.17 -5.30 12.70
N GLY A 264 22.11 -5.57 11.40
CA GLY A 264 21.72 -6.89 10.87
C GLY A 264 20.26 -7.25 11.11
N GLY A 265 19.39 -6.25 11.23
CA GLY A 265 17.97 -6.43 11.50
C GLY A 265 17.25 -7.31 10.46
N ALA A 266 16.22 -8.03 10.89
CA ALA A 266 15.47 -8.98 10.06
C ALA A 266 14.85 -8.32 8.82
N SER A 267 14.68 -9.09 7.74
CA SER A 267 13.95 -8.71 6.53
C SER A 267 12.80 -9.66 6.27
N LEU A 268 11.73 -9.17 5.66
CA LEU A 268 10.67 -10.03 5.13
C LEU A 268 11.10 -10.74 3.83
N ASN A 269 12.26 -10.41 3.26
CA ASN A 269 12.79 -10.97 2.01
C ASN A 269 11.79 -10.88 0.84
N LYS A 270 11.04 -9.79 0.78
CA LYS A 270 10.08 -9.47 -0.28
C LYS A 270 10.52 -8.16 -0.93
N PRO A 271 11.10 -8.18 -2.15
CA PRO A 271 11.45 -6.94 -2.83
C PRO A 271 10.20 -6.15 -3.18
N THR A 272 10.30 -4.83 -3.17
CA THR A 272 9.18 -3.94 -3.50
C THR A 272 8.94 -3.82 -4.99
N HIS A 273 9.95 -4.12 -5.80
CA HIS A 273 9.98 -3.87 -7.25
C HIS A 273 9.68 -2.40 -7.59
N PHE A 274 10.21 -1.46 -6.79
CA PHE A 274 9.98 -0.02 -6.98
C PHE A 274 10.57 0.49 -8.30
N GLU A 275 11.56 -0.20 -8.85
CA GLU A 275 12.21 0.04 -10.13
C GLU A 275 11.34 -0.33 -11.34
N VAL A 276 10.23 -1.05 -11.14
CA VAL A 276 9.33 -1.51 -12.20
C VAL A 276 8.32 -0.41 -12.55
N ALA A 277 8.34 0.03 -13.80
CA ALA A 277 7.42 1.06 -14.31
C ALA A 277 6.42 0.52 -15.35
N ASP A 278 6.56 -0.73 -15.80
CA ASP A 278 5.72 -1.37 -16.83
C ASP A 278 4.53 -2.16 -16.27
N GLY A 279 4.35 -2.15 -14.95
CA GLY A 279 3.22 -2.80 -14.26
C GLY A 279 3.32 -4.32 -14.13
N LYS A 280 4.48 -4.91 -14.37
CA LYS A 280 4.74 -6.35 -14.16
C LYS A 280 5.29 -6.58 -12.76
N PHE A 281 4.48 -7.22 -11.89
CA PHE A 281 4.82 -7.51 -10.50
C PHE A 281 4.74 -9.01 -10.20
#